data_a12a781fd610be660d1a3e3bf5ed90a5
#
_entry.id   a12a781fd610be660d1a3e3bf5ed90a5
#
_cell.length_a   1.000
_cell.length_b   1.000
_cell.length_c   1.000
_cell.angle_alpha   90.00
_cell.angle_beta   90.00
_cell.angle_gamma   90.00
#
_symmetry.space_group_name_H-M   'P 1'
#
loop_
_entity.id
_entity.type
_entity.pdbx_description
1 polymer ?
#
loop_
_entity_poly.entity_id
_entity_poly.type
_entity_poly.pdbx_seq_one_letter_code
_entity_poly.pdbx_strand_id
1 'polypeptide(L)'
;LREAGVNYIDTARGYTVSESYLGEALEGGRDRFVLATKSMARTKAAMAQDIETSLSNLRTGYIDLYQVHNPNMAQLEQVVGAGGALEALREAKAAGKIGHIGLTAHSREVFEKALELDWVETIMFPYNIVETQGEALIRACTEKNIGFIDMKPLAGGAIEDGALAIRFIVSNPDVTVVIPGMAELREIDENVAAAARTEPLDEAETRGVEAVRKALGTQFCRRCNYCAPCSAGIQIPNVFLMEGYLLRYGLEDWARARYGALEVKAS
;
A
#
# COMPACT_ATOMS: atom_id res chain seq x y z
N LEU A 1 4.01 18.71 -5.51
CA LEU A 1 4.47 17.88 -4.39
C LEU A 1 5.64 18.51 -3.66
N ARG A 2 6.69 18.90 -4.38
CA ARG A 2 7.93 19.45 -3.80
C ARG A 2 7.68 20.71 -2.98
N GLU A 3 6.94 21.68 -3.52
CA GLU A 3 6.61 22.95 -2.85
C GLU A 3 5.69 22.74 -1.64
N ALA A 4 4.86 21.70 -1.70
CA ALA A 4 3.97 21.32 -0.62
C ALA A 4 4.65 20.51 0.50
N GLY A 5 5.96 20.20 0.38
CA GLY A 5 6.71 19.44 1.40
C GLY A 5 6.52 17.94 1.37
N VAL A 6 5.82 17.39 0.36
CA VAL A 6 5.70 15.91 0.17
C VAL A 6 7.07 15.37 -0.19
N ASN A 7 7.55 14.39 0.57
CA ASN A 7 8.90 13.84 0.44
C ASN A 7 8.94 12.32 0.21
N TYR A 8 7.80 11.64 0.15
CA TYR A 8 7.73 10.19 -0.08
C TYR A 8 6.91 9.89 -1.34
N ILE A 9 7.46 9.05 -2.21
CA ILE A 9 6.82 8.62 -3.46
C ILE A 9 6.81 7.10 -3.51
N ASP A 10 5.62 6.51 -3.74
CA ASP A 10 5.43 5.07 -3.87
C ASP A 10 4.98 4.67 -5.28
N THR A 11 5.59 3.62 -5.80
CA THR A 11 5.21 2.98 -7.06
C THR A 11 5.41 1.46 -7.00
N ALA A 12 5.29 0.77 -8.13
CA ALA A 12 5.56 -0.66 -8.23
C ALA A 12 5.88 -1.09 -9.67
N ARG A 13 6.65 -2.17 -9.82
CA ARG A 13 6.87 -2.86 -11.09
C ARG A 13 5.57 -3.22 -11.81
N GLY A 14 4.56 -3.64 -11.04
CA GLY A 14 3.25 -4.01 -11.58
C GLY A 14 2.33 -2.85 -11.97
N TYR A 15 2.74 -1.60 -11.80
CA TYR A 15 1.94 -0.42 -12.14
C TYR A 15 2.21 0.10 -13.55
N THR A 16 2.24 -0.80 -14.51
CA THR A 16 2.41 -0.53 -15.94
C THR A 16 3.58 0.42 -16.25
N VAL A 17 3.31 1.68 -16.55
CA VAL A 17 4.29 2.72 -16.92
C VAL A 17 4.67 3.67 -15.77
N SER A 18 4.15 3.46 -14.57
CA SER A 18 4.31 4.39 -13.45
C SER A 18 5.77 4.67 -13.09
N GLU A 19 6.63 3.64 -13.04
CA GLU A 19 8.06 3.84 -12.78
C GLU A 19 8.72 4.74 -13.85
N SER A 20 8.37 4.57 -15.13
CA SER A 20 8.96 5.37 -16.23
C SER A 20 8.51 6.83 -16.15
N TYR A 21 7.23 7.06 -15.85
CA TYR A 21 6.72 8.43 -15.66
C TYR A 21 7.37 9.13 -14.46
N LEU A 22 7.57 8.40 -13.36
CA LEU A 22 8.29 8.95 -12.21
C LEU A 22 9.76 9.23 -12.53
N GLY A 23 10.42 8.37 -13.30
CA GLY A 23 11.79 8.58 -13.76
C GLY A 23 11.94 9.88 -14.56
N GLU A 24 10.96 10.21 -15.41
CA GLU A 24 10.90 11.51 -16.12
C GLU A 24 10.61 12.68 -15.17
N ALA A 25 9.59 12.54 -14.33
CA ALA A 25 9.12 13.61 -13.45
C ALA A 25 10.15 14.01 -12.38
N LEU A 26 11.01 13.07 -11.97
CA LEU A 26 12.01 13.26 -10.92
C LEU A 26 13.37 13.72 -11.46
N GLU A 27 13.55 13.87 -12.76
CA GLU A 27 14.79 14.30 -13.36
C GLU A 27 15.23 15.68 -12.76
N GLY A 28 16.48 15.73 -12.29
CA GLY A 28 17.03 16.92 -11.62
C GLY A 28 16.48 17.21 -10.22
N GLY A 29 15.70 16.30 -9.63
CA GLY A 29 15.10 16.49 -8.30
C GLY A 29 14.92 15.23 -7.47
N ARG A 30 15.50 14.09 -7.89
CA ARG A 30 15.37 12.77 -7.29
C ARG A 30 15.73 12.75 -5.79
N ASP A 31 16.81 13.41 -5.42
CA ASP A 31 17.39 13.38 -4.06
C ASP A 31 16.49 14.05 -3.00
N ARG A 32 15.41 14.69 -3.43
CA ARG A 32 14.45 15.34 -2.53
C ARG A 32 13.36 14.42 -2.02
N PHE A 33 13.32 13.20 -2.54
CA PHE A 33 12.27 12.25 -2.23
C PHE A 33 12.83 10.91 -1.74
N VAL A 34 12.18 10.35 -0.74
CA VAL A 34 12.27 8.93 -0.42
C VAL A 34 11.46 8.19 -1.49
N LEU A 35 12.14 7.47 -2.36
CA LEU A 35 11.51 6.75 -3.48
C LEU A 35 11.36 5.27 -3.12
N ALA A 36 10.11 4.81 -3.12
CA ALA A 36 9.76 3.43 -2.86
C ALA A 36 9.18 2.76 -4.11
N THR A 37 9.60 1.54 -4.38
CA THR A 37 8.97 0.64 -5.35
C THR A 37 8.84 -0.77 -4.80
N LYS A 38 8.20 -1.66 -5.54
CA LYS A 38 7.91 -3.03 -5.09
C LYS A 38 7.75 -4.00 -6.25
N SER A 39 8.12 -5.27 -6.01
CA SER A 39 8.02 -6.33 -7.01
C SER A 39 7.27 -7.56 -6.48
N MET A 40 6.54 -8.20 -7.37
CA MET A 40 5.89 -9.50 -7.12
C MET A 40 6.82 -10.69 -7.38
N ALA A 41 8.09 -10.49 -7.70
CA ALA A 41 9.07 -11.57 -7.85
C ALA A 41 9.27 -12.34 -6.53
N ARG A 42 9.38 -13.66 -6.63
CA ARG A 42 9.55 -14.55 -5.46
C ARG A 42 10.88 -15.30 -5.49
N THR A 43 11.53 -15.33 -6.64
CA THR A 43 12.86 -15.98 -6.80
C THR A 43 13.95 -14.94 -6.89
N LYS A 44 15.17 -15.34 -6.54
CA LYS A 44 16.37 -14.50 -6.63
C LYS A 44 16.57 -13.91 -8.02
N ALA A 45 16.52 -14.75 -9.06
CA ALA A 45 16.78 -14.31 -10.43
C ALA A 45 15.75 -13.28 -10.90
N ALA A 46 14.46 -13.52 -10.65
CA ALA A 46 13.38 -12.60 -11.03
C ALA A 46 13.47 -11.27 -10.26
N MET A 47 13.76 -11.33 -8.96
CA MET A 47 13.90 -10.11 -8.14
C MET A 47 15.10 -9.27 -8.57
N ALA A 48 16.24 -9.91 -8.85
CA ALA A 48 17.41 -9.21 -9.36
C ALA A 48 17.12 -8.49 -10.69
N GLN A 49 16.41 -9.16 -11.62
CA GLN A 49 16.00 -8.56 -12.87
C GLN A 49 15.04 -7.38 -12.65
N ASP A 50 14.06 -7.52 -11.75
CA ASP A 50 13.10 -6.46 -11.45
C ASP A 50 13.77 -5.23 -10.83
N ILE A 51 14.77 -5.42 -9.96
CA ILE A 51 15.55 -4.30 -9.37
C ILE A 51 16.27 -3.52 -10.47
N GLU A 52 16.97 -4.18 -11.40
CA GLU A 52 17.66 -3.51 -12.51
C GLU A 52 16.66 -2.78 -13.42
N THR A 53 15.52 -3.39 -13.68
CA THR A 53 14.44 -2.77 -14.48
C THR A 53 13.86 -1.55 -13.78
N SER A 54 13.64 -1.62 -12.46
CA SER A 54 13.16 -0.47 -11.67
C SER A 54 14.15 0.69 -11.69
N LEU A 55 15.46 0.42 -11.49
CA LEU A 55 16.51 1.43 -11.56
C LEU A 55 16.54 2.11 -12.94
N SER A 56 16.44 1.32 -14.01
CA SER A 56 16.39 1.83 -15.38
C SER A 56 15.17 2.70 -15.64
N ASN A 57 13.96 2.21 -15.28
CA ASN A 57 12.72 2.93 -15.49
C ASN A 57 12.65 4.23 -14.69
N LEU A 58 13.08 4.19 -13.43
CA LEU A 58 13.13 5.33 -12.52
C LEU A 58 14.31 6.28 -12.81
N ARG A 59 15.16 5.96 -13.79
CA ARG A 59 16.33 6.74 -14.21
C ARG A 59 17.23 7.14 -13.03
N THR A 60 17.48 6.18 -12.13
CA THR A 60 18.27 6.41 -10.91
C THR A 60 19.23 5.27 -10.65
N GLY A 61 20.34 5.56 -9.98
CA GLY A 61 21.25 4.52 -9.48
C GLY A 61 20.89 3.96 -8.12
N TYR A 62 19.86 4.52 -7.44
CA TYR A 62 19.51 4.18 -6.07
C TYR A 62 18.01 4.33 -5.81
N ILE A 63 17.43 3.35 -5.11
CA ILE A 63 16.06 3.35 -4.63
C ILE A 63 16.08 3.26 -3.11
N ASP A 64 15.41 4.18 -2.41
CA ASP A 64 15.46 4.24 -0.94
C ASP A 64 14.81 3.01 -0.30
N LEU A 65 13.66 2.57 -0.82
CA LEU A 65 12.92 1.43 -0.29
C LEU A 65 12.47 0.49 -1.41
N TYR A 66 12.87 -0.76 -1.34
CA TYR A 66 12.41 -1.82 -2.24
C TYR A 66 11.59 -2.86 -1.47
N GLN A 67 10.35 -3.12 -1.89
CA GLN A 67 9.41 -3.91 -1.11
C GLN A 67 9.03 -5.23 -1.81
N VAL A 68 8.89 -6.29 -1.04
CA VAL A 68 8.24 -7.53 -1.47
C VAL A 68 6.73 -7.27 -1.56
N HIS A 69 6.17 -7.32 -2.78
CA HIS A 69 4.81 -6.88 -3.06
C HIS A 69 3.78 -7.97 -2.78
N ASN A 70 3.02 -7.83 -1.71
CA ASN A 70 1.83 -8.59 -1.34
C ASN A 70 1.96 -10.11 -1.49
N PRO A 71 2.92 -10.78 -0.82
CA PRO A 71 2.98 -12.22 -0.80
C PRO A 71 1.83 -12.80 0.05
N ASN A 72 1.35 -13.99 -0.29
CA ASN A 72 0.66 -14.86 0.66
C ASN A 72 1.71 -15.64 1.49
N MET A 73 1.29 -16.44 2.47
CA MET A 73 2.22 -17.16 3.36
C MET A 73 3.16 -18.10 2.60
N ALA A 74 2.66 -18.90 1.66
CA ALA A 74 3.49 -19.81 0.86
C ALA A 74 4.50 -19.03 -0.02
N GLN A 75 4.09 -17.88 -0.56
CA GLN A 75 4.98 -17.00 -1.31
C GLN A 75 6.03 -16.33 -0.40
N LEU A 76 5.68 -15.98 0.84
CA LEU A 76 6.62 -15.45 1.80
C LEU A 76 7.69 -16.48 2.18
N GLU A 77 7.29 -17.75 2.36
CA GLU A 77 8.23 -18.86 2.56
C GLU A 77 9.17 -19.01 1.36
N GLN A 78 8.67 -18.88 0.13
CA GLN A 78 9.50 -18.90 -1.08
C GLN A 78 10.48 -17.72 -1.11
N VAL A 79 10.04 -16.52 -0.73
CA VAL A 79 10.90 -15.31 -0.69
C VAL A 79 12.09 -15.48 0.24
N VAL A 80 11.89 -16.10 1.41
CA VAL A 80 12.95 -16.29 2.41
C VAL A 80 13.74 -17.58 2.23
N GLY A 81 13.24 -18.53 1.43
CA GLY A 81 13.91 -19.82 1.16
C GLY A 81 15.15 -19.68 0.29
N ALA A 82 15.88 -20.79 0.14
CA ALA A 82 17.06 -20.84 -0.71
C ALA A 82 16.73 -20.50 -2.18
N GLY A 83 17.48 -19.58 -2.80
CA GLY A 83 17.18 -19.05 -4.12
C GLY A 83 15.96 -18.10 -4.17
N GLY A 84 15.48 -17.68 -3.01
CA GLY A 84 14.37 -16.75 -2.87
C GLY A 84 14.74 -15.29 -3.13
N ALA A 85 13.72 -14.47 -3.27
CA ALA A 85 13.88 -13.06 -3.64
C ALA A 85 14.68 -12.25 -2.60
N LEU A 86 14.66 -12.64 -1.32
CA LEU A 86 15.39 -11.97 -0.26
C LEU A 86 16.92 -11.97 -0.49
N GLU A 87 17.46 -13.01 -1.11
CA GLU A 87 18.90 -13.04 -1.43
C GLU A 87 19.28 -11.90 -2.39
N ALA A 88 18.49 -11.69 -3.46
CA ALA A 88 18.72 -10.59 -4.40
C ALA A 88 18.55 -9.21 -3.76
N LEU A 89 17.56 -9.05 -2.87
CA LEU A 89 17.36 -7.79 -2.14
C LEU A 89 18.55 -7.47 -1.23
N ARG A 90 19.07 -8.46 -0.50
CA ARG A 90 20.28 -8.30 0.34
C ARG A 90 21.52 -7.97 -0.50
N GLU A 91 21.70 -8.63 -1.64
CA GLU A 91 22.79 -8.34 -2.58
C GLU A 91 22.69 -6.91 -3.14
N ALA A 92 21.49 -6.49 -3.56
CA ALA A 92 21.27 -5.14 -4.06
C ALA A 92 21.50 -4.07 -2.97
N LYS A 93 21.10 -4.35 -1.72
CA LYS A 93 21.37 -3.48 -0.57
C LYS A 93 22.88 -3.40 -0.29
N ALA A 94 23.57 -4.50 -0.27
CA ALA A 94 25.02 -4.53 -0.09
C ALA A 94 25.79 -3.82 -1.23
N ALA A 95 25.25 -3.85 -2.45
CA ALA A 95 25.79 -3.13 -3.61
C ALA A 95 25.41 -1.63 -3.64
N GLY A 96 24.65 -1.13 -2.67
CA GLY A 96 24.21 0.27 -2.61
C GLY A 96 23.16 0.66 -3.66
N LYS A 97 22.49 -0.31 -4.28
CA LYS A 97 21.41 -0.08 -5.25
C LYS A 97 20.07 0.20 -4.59
N ILE A 98 19.83 -0.37 -3.42
CA ILE A 98 18.67 -0.10 -2.58
C ILE A 98 19.10 0.21 -1.15
N GLY A 99 18.33 1.06 -0.46
CA GLY A 99 18.61 1.47 0.92
C GLY A 99 18.00 0.54 1.95
N HIS A 100 16.71 0.29 1.82
CA HIS A 100 15.90 -0.46 2.78
C HIS A 100 15.08 -1.55 2.10
N ILE A 101 14.75 -2.59 2.87
CA ILE A 101 13.92 -3.70 2.40
C ILE A 101 12.61 -3.69 3.19
N GLY A 102 11.49 -3.67 2.46
CA GLY A 102 10.16 -3.68 3.06
C GLY A 102 9.29 -4.82 2.54
N LEU A 103 8.09 -4.91 3.12
CA LEU A 103 7.07 -5.85 2.72
C LEU A 103 5.72 -5.15 2.67
N THR A 104 4.90 -5.46 1.66
CA THR A 104 3.51 -5.01 1.62
C THR A 104 2.56 -6.19 1.83
N ALA A 105 1.51 -6.02 2.57
CA ALA A 105 0.52 -7.06 2.85
C ALA A 105 -0.91 -6.54 2.81
N HIS A 106 -1.85 -7.42 2.45
CA HIS A 106 -3.29 -7.21 2.64
C HIS A 106 -3.84 -8.25 3.64
N SER A 107 -3.07 -9.30 3.93
CA SER A 107 -3.40 -10.32 4.91
C SER A 107 -2.80 -9.97 6.26
N ARG A 108 -3.64 -10.02 7.30
CA ARG A 108 -3.20 -9.84 8.68
C ARG A 108 -2.18 -10.90 9.09
N GLU A 109 -2.36 -12.16 8.67
CA GLU A 109 -1.43 -13.26 8.94
C GLU A 109 -0.02 -12.97 8.40
N VAL A 110 0.07 -12.43 7.18
CA VAL A 110 1.35 -12.01 6.59
C VAL A 110 1.95 -10.83 7.36
N PHE A 111 1.14 -9.88 7.83
CA PHE A 111 1.61 -8.79 8.65
C PHE A 111 2.18 -9.29 9.99
N GLU A 112 1.45 -10.16 10.68
CA GLU A 112 1.90 -10.78 11.94
C GLU A 112 3.22 -11.52 11.74
N LYS A 113 3.33 -12.30 10.66
CA LYS A 113 4.58 -13.00 10.32
C LYS A 113 5.73 -12.05 9.98
N ALA A 114 5.46 -10.95 9.27
CA ALA A 114 6.47 -9.95 8.92
C ALA A 114 7.14 -9.32 10.15
N LEU A 115 6.40 -9.14 11.24
CA LEU A 115 6.93 -8.63 12.51
C LEU A 115 7.96 -9.56 13.19
N GLU A 116 8.04 -10.82 12.77
CA GLU A 116 8.99 -11.80 13.28
C GLU A 116 10.29 -11.89 12.45
N LEU A 117 10.29 -11.24 11.26
CA LEU A 117 11.38 -11.35 10.29
C LEU A 117 12.41 -10.24 10.49
N ASP A 118 13.68 -10.61 10.63
CA ASP A 118 14.81 -9.71 10.94
C ASP A 118 15.22 -8.78 9.78
N TRP A 119 14.74 -9.04 8.57
CA TRP A 119 15.07 -8.27 7.38
C TRP A 119 14.01 -7.23 7.00
N VAL A 120 12.84 -7.24 7.65
CA VAL A 120 11.74 -6.33 7.36
C VAL A 120 11.97 -5.01 8.09
N GLU A 121 12.25 -3.97 7.32
CA GLU A 121 12.50 -2.62 7.85
C GLU A 121 11.25 -1.72 7.75
N THR A 122 10.34 -2.04 6.80
CA THR A 122 9.03 -1.37 6.69
C THR A 122 7.94 -2.38 6.38
N ILE A 123 6.73 -2.10 6.87
CA ILE A 123 5.52 -2.85 6.51
C ILE A 123 4.48 -1.88 5.97
N MET A 124 3.94 -2.19 4.77
CA MET A 124 2.84 -1.46 4.19
C MET A 124 1.57 -2.28 4.29
N PHE A 125 0.51 -1.72 4.91
CA PHE A 125 -0.75 -2.40 5.14
C PHE A 125 -1.93 -1.41 5.09
N PRO A 126 -3.16 -1.84 4.68
CA PRO A 126 -4.33 -0.96 4.72
C PRO A 126 -4.71 -0.57 6.15
N TYR A 127 -4.83 0.73 6.38
CA TYR A 127 -5.36 1.30 7.62
C TYR A 127 -6.19 2.53 7.27
N ASN A 128 -7.41 2.60 7.75
CA ASN A 128 -8.29 3.74 7.55
C ASN A 128 -9.46 3.69 8.54
N ILE A 129 -10.36 4.65 8.48
CA ILE A 129 -11.50 4.78 9.40
C ILE A 129 -12.29 3.47 9.56
N VAL A 130 -12.41 2.65 8.50
CA VAL A 130 -13.19 1.39 8.52
C VAL A 130 -12.34 0.13 8.53
N GLU A 131 -11.05 0.21 8.22
CA GLU A 131 -10.10 -0.90 8.25
C GLU A 131 -9.10 -0.71 9.40
N THR A 132 -9.50 -1.03 10.63
CA THR A 132 -8.69 -0.86 11.85
C THR A 132 -8.13 -2.18 12.41
N GLN A 133 -8.32 -3.30 11.69
CA GLN A 133 -7.91 -4.64 12.15
C GLN A 133 -6.39 -4.80 12.33
N GLY A 134 -5.59 -3.89 11.78
CA GLY A 134 -4.12 -3.86 11.92
C GLY A 134 -3.60 -2.99 13.06
N GLU A 135 -4.45 -2.27 13.80
CA GLU A 135 -4.02 -1.21 14.71
C GLU A 135 -3.04 -1.70 15.81
N ALA A 136 -3.31 -2.85 16.41
CA ALA A 136 -2.38 -3.45 17.38
C ALA A 136 -1.02 -3.85 16.75
N LEU A 137 -1.01 -4.23 15.46
CA LEU A 137 0.20 -4.59 14.73
C LEU A 137 0.99 -3.35 14.31
N ILE A 138 0.30 -2.21 14.05
CA ILE A 138 0.94 -0.92 13.75
C ILE A 138 1.75 -0.47 14.96
N ARG A 139 1.18 -0.56 16.16
CA ARG A 139 1.91 -0.28 17.39
C ARG A 139 3.12 -1.20 17.59
N ALA A 140 2.96 -2.50 17.29
CA ALA A 140 4.07 -3.45 17.36
C ALA A 140 5.19 -3.12 16.35
N CYS A 141 4.90 -2.46 15.23
CA CYS A 141 5.93 -1.95 14.32
C CYS A 141 6.81 -0.92 15.03
N THR A 142 6.20 0.06 15.69
CA THR A 142 6.93 1.09 16.47
C THR A 142 7.82 0.47 17.54
N GLU A 143 7.30 -0.49 18.31
CA GLU A 143 8.05 -1.19 19.37
C GLU A 143 9.26 -1.96 18.82
N LYS A 144 9.22 -2.38 17.54
CA LYS A 144 10.28 -3.12 16.85
C LYS A 144 11.15 -2.26 15.94
N ASN A 145 10.93 -0.94 15.93
CA ASN A 145 11.60 0.00 15.01
C ASN A 145 11.41 -0.35 13.52
N ILE A 146 10.20 -0.80 13.17
CA ILE A 146 9.76 -1.05 11.81
C ILE A 146 8.88 0.12 11.36
N GLY A 147 9.19 0.74 10.20
CA GLY A 147 8.38 1.83 9.65
C GLY A 147 7.03 1.29 9.16
N PHE A 148 5.91 1.88 9.61
CA PHE A 148 4.59 1.55 9.10
C PHE A 148 4.15 2.52 8.01
N ILE A 149 3.80 1.97 6.84
CA ILE A 149 3.30 2.74 5.69
C ILE A 149 1.82 2.41 5.51
N ASP A 150 0.98 3.41 5.67
CA ASP A 150 -0.44 3.27 5.44
C ASP A 150 -0.77 3.33 3.95
N MET A 151 -1.47 2.31 3.44
CA MET A 151 -2.06 2.31 2.12
C MET A 151 -3.58 2.28 2.18
N LYS A 152 -4.23 2.85 1.16
CA LYS A 152 -5.70 2.94 1.03
C LYS A 152 -6.36 3.79 2.13
N PRO A 153 -5.84 4.96 2.43
CA PRO A 153 -6.39 5.86 3.45
C PRO A 153 -7.87 6.18 3.24
N LEU A 154 -8.31 6.26 1.98
CA LEU A 154 -9.70 6.53 1.62
C LEU A 154 -10.53 5.25 1.38
N ALA A 155 -10.10 4.09 1.87
CA ALA A 155 -10.80 2.80 1.69
C ALA A 155 -11.13 2.49 0.22
N GLY A 156 -10.25 2.88 -0.71
CA GLY A 156 -10.49 2.73 -2.14
C GLY A 156 -11.61 3.65 -2.65
N GLY A 157 -11.68 4.88 -2.16
CA GLY A 157 -12.67 5.88 -2.54
C GLY A 157 -14.04 5.73 -1.87
N ALA A 158 -14.18 4.81 -0.90
CA ALA A 158 -15.43 4.68 -0.15
C ALA A 158 -15.59 5.77 0.93
N ILE A 159 -14.51 6.38 1.38
CA ILE A 159 -14.51 7.53 2.29
C ILE A 159 -14.40 8.78 1.42
N GLU A 160 -15.47 9.58 1.36
CA GLU A 160 -15.53 10.77 0.54
C GLU A 160 -14.80 11.98 1.16
N ASP A 161 -14.81 12.08 2.49
CA ASP A 161 -14.07 13.11 3.22
C ASP A 161 -12.58 12.73 3.33
N GLY A 162 -11.80 13.15 2.34
CA GLY A 162 -10.36 12.88 2.28
C GLY A 162 -9.59 13.54 3.41
N ALA A 163 -9.95 14.75 3.80
CA ALA A 163 -9.30 15.47 4.88
C ALA A 163 -9.48 14.74 6.22
N LEU A 164 -10.70 14.30 6.53
CA LEU A 164 -10.99 13.51 7.74
C LEU A 164 -10.25 12.17 7.70
N ALA A 165 -10.19 11.51 6.53
CA ALA A 165 -9.47 10.24 6.38
C ALA A 165 -7.98 10.39 6.68
N ILE A 166 -7.33 11.42 6.14
CA ILE A 166 -5.91 11.69 6.41
C ILE A 166 -5.71 12.08 7.88
N ARG A 167 -6.57 12.95 8.43
CA ARG A 167 -6.52 13.34 9.84
C ARG A 167 -6.59 12.13 10.79
N PHE A 168 -7.51 11.20 10.50
CA PHE A 168 -7.62 9.95 11.28
C PHE A 168 -6.32 9.17 11.31
N ILE A 169 -5.63 9.07 10.19
CA ILE A 169 -4.40 8.28 10.08
C ILE A 169 -3.23 8.99 10.76
N VAL A 170 -3.02 10.28 10.47
CA VAL A 170 -1.86 11.02 11.02
C VAL A 170 -2.01 11.36 12.50
N SER A 171 -3.21 11.28 13.07
CA SER A 171 -3.41 11.35 14.52
C SER A 171 -2.92 10.10 15.28
N ASN A 172 -2.63 9.01 14.57
CA ASN A 172 -2.00 7.82 15.12
C ASN A 172 -0.46 7.97 15.06
N PRO A 173 0.23 8.16 16.20
CA PRO A 173 1.67 8.40 16.23
C PRO A 173 2.51 7.22 15.76
N ASP A 174 1.93 6.03 15.65
CA ASP A 174 2.60 4.82 15.19
C ASP A 174 2.61 4.69 13.65
N VAL A 175 1.93 5.58 12.93
CA VAL A 175 1.95 5.63 11.46
C VAL A 175 3.11 6.50 10.99
N THR A 176 4.04 5.91 10.23
CA THR A 176 5.23 6.63 9.73
C THR A 176 4.94 7.40 8.44
N VAL A 177 4.19 6.81 7.52
CA VAL A 177 3.87 7.37 6.20
C VAL A 177 2.44 7.03 5.83
N VAL A 178 1.74 7.97 5.19
CA VAL A 178 0.44 7.75 4.54
C VAL A 178 0.58 8.01 3.04
N ILE A 179 0.05 7.11 2.19
CA ILE A 179 0.13 7.21 0.73
C ILE A 179 -1.26 7.33 0.08
N PRO A 180 -1.90 8.50 0.11
CA PRO A 180 -3.13 8.74 -0.62
C PRO A 180 -2.87 8.74 -2.14
N GLY A 181 -3.78 8.13 -2.91
CA GLY A 181 -3.84 8.37 -4.35
C GLY A 181 -4.39 9.77 -4.62
N MET A 182 -3.75 10.52 -5.53
CA MET A 182 -4.16 11.87 -5.90
C MET A 182 -4.27 11.96 -7.43
N ALA A 183 -5.41 12.43 -7.93
CA ALA A 183 -5.66 12.61 -9.35
C ALA A 183 -5.66 14.09 -9.75
N GLU A 184 -5.93 15.00 -8.81
CA GLU A 184 -6.03 16.43 -9.05
C GLU A 184 -5.07 17.23 -8.16
N LEU A 185 -4.60 18.39 -8.64
CA LEU A 185 -3.67 19.23 -7.89
C LEU A 185 -4.23 19.73 -6.55
N ARG A 186 -5.54 20.02 -6.49
CA ARG A 186 -6.21 20.44 -5.24
C ARG A 186 -6.09 19.40 -4.13
N GLU A 187 -6.08 18.10 -4.48
CA GLU A 187 -5.96 17.00 -3.51
C GLU A 187 -4.58 16.99 -2.83
N ILE A 188 -3.55 17.53 -3.48
CA ILE A 188 -2.24 17.72 -2.86
C ILE A 188 -2.36 18.70 -1.71
N ASP A 189 -2.95 19.88 -1.96
CA ASP A 189 -3.06 20.94 -0.95
C ASP A 189 -3.96 20.49 0.21
N GLU A 190 -5.08 19.83 -0.08
CA GLU A 190 -6.02 19.29 0.91
C GLU A 190 -5.33 18.20 1.79
N ASN A 191 -4.64 17.25 1.18
CA ASN A 191 -3.95 16.19 1.91
C ASN A 191 -2.79 16.73 2.75
N VAL A 192 -2.01 17.68 2.23
CA VAL A 192 -0.90 18.32 2.97
C VAL A 192 -1.45 19.12 4.15
N ALA A 193 -2.50 19.89 3.95
CA ALA A 193 -3.13 20.67 5.04
C ALA A 193 -3.67 19.74 6.15
N ALA A 194 -4.30 18.63 5.77
CA ALA A 194 -4.76 17.62 6.73
C ALA A 194 -3.60 16.94 7.45
N ALA A 195 -2.55 16.53 6.73
CA ALA A 195 -1.39 15.84 7.29
C ALA A 195 -0.51 16.73 8.19
N ALA A 196 -0.57 18.05 8.04
CA ALA A 196 0.14 18.98 8.92
C ALA A 196 -0.40 19.02 10.35
N ARG A 197 -1.60 18.47 10.58
CA ARG A 197 -2.29 18.43 11.87
C ARG A 197 -2.15 17.03 12.47
N THR A 198 -1.16 16.82 13.31
CA THR A 198 -0.87 15.50 13.92
C THR A 198 -1.41 15.33 15.34
N GLU A 199 -2.01 16.38 15.92
CA GLU A 199 -2.68 16.32 17.22
C GLU A 199 -3.86 15.33 17.21
N PRO A 200 -4.29 14.81 18.35
CA PRO A 200 -5.47 13.94 18.45
C PRO A 200 -6.70 14.56 17.78
N LEU A 201 -7.59 13.71 17.29
CA LEU A 201 -8.85 14.16 16.70
C LEU A 201 -9.68 14.96 17.72
N ASP A 202 -10.26 16.06 17.26
CA ASP A 202 -11.22 16.82 18.06
C ASP A 202 -12.59 16.11 18.11
N GLU A 203 -13.54 16.68 18.88
CA GLU A 203 -14.88 16.10 19.01
C GLU A 203 -15.66 16.08 17.69
N ALA A 204 -15.46 17.06 16.79
CA ALA A 204 -16.17 17.11 15.51
C ALA A 204 -15.60 16.04 14.57
N GLU A 205 -14.26 15.92 14.49
CA GLU A 205 -13.56 14.89 13.74
C GLU A 205 -13.94 13.49 14.25
N THR A 206 -13.99 13.29 15.58
CA THR A 206 -14.41 12.01 16.20
C THR A 206 -15.83 11.65 15.81
N ARG A 207 -16.78 12.60 15.85
CA ARG A 207 -18.16 12.35 15.38
C ARG A 207 -18.20 12.03 13.87
N GLY A 208 -17.38 12.68 13.07
CA GLY A 208 -17.23 12.39 11.64
C GLY A 208 -16.77 10.96 11.38
N VAL A 209 -15.73 10.51 12.10
CA VAL A 209 -15.23 9.13 12.05
C VAL A 209 -16.32 8.11 12.42
N GLU A 210 -17.09 8.36 13.47
CA GLU A 210 -18.20 7.49 13.85
C GLU A 210 -19.31 7.45 12.79
N ALA A 211 -19.63 8.59 12.17
CA ALA A 211 -20.59 8.65 11.08
C ALA A 211 -20.15 7.82 9.86
N VAL A 212 -18.87 7.92 9.45
CA VAL A 212 -18.29 7.10 8.37
C VAL A 212 -18.35 5.61 8.72
N ARG A 213 -17.96 5.23 9.94
CA ARG A 213 -18.03 3.84 10.40
C ARG A 213 -19.45 3.30 10.38
N LYS A 214 -20.43 4.10 10.79
CA LYS A 214 -21.85 3.72 10.77
C LYS A 214 -22.37 3.55 9.33
N ALA A 215 -21.97 4.42 8.43
CA ALA A 215 -22.42 4.38 7.03
C ALA A 215 -21.80 3.22 6.24
N LEU A 216 -20.50 2.94 6.42
CA LEU A 216 -19.75 1.98 5.61
C LEU A 216 -19.52 0.63 6.31
N GLY A 217 -19.62 0.57 7.62
CA GLY A 217 -19.11 -0.52 8.47
C GLY A 217 -19.61 -1.92 8.13
N THR A 218 -20.82 -2.07 7.57
CA THR A 218 -21.44 -3.36 7.23
C THR A 218 -21.44 -3.65 5.73
N GLN A 219 -21.22 -2.63 4.89
CA GLN A 219 -21.30 -2.75 3.42
C GLN A 219 -19.92 -2.64 2.72
N PHE A 220 -18.85 -2.66 3.49
CA PHE A 220 -17.50 -2.52 2.99
C PHE A 220 -16.72 -3.84 3.12
N CYS A 221 -16.12 -4.31 2.00
CA CYS A 221 -15.27 -5.50 2.02
C CYS A 221 -13.86 -5.16 2.54
N ARG A 222 -13.56 -5.61 3.77
CA ARG A 222 -12.24 -5.44 4.42
C ARG A 222 -11.15 -6.39 3.91
N ARG A 223 -11.45 -7.24 2.93
CA ARG A 223 -10.53 -8.25 2.38
C ARG A 223 -9.84 -9.13 3.42
N CYS A 224 -10.53 -9.37 4.53
CA CYS A 224 -10.06 -10.24 5.61
C CYS A 224 -10.08 -11.72 5.27
N ASN A 225 -10.67 -12.10 4.12
CA ASN A 225 -10.80 -13.47 3.61
C ASN A 225 -11.60 -14.44 4.51
N TYR A 226 -12.34 -13.97 5.52
CA TYR A 226 -13.21 -14.85 6.33
C TYR A 226 -14.31 -15.55 5.50
N CYS A 227 -14.63 -15.02 4.32
CA CYS A 227 -15.53 -15.64 3.37
C CYS A 227 -14.85 -16.66 2.44
N ALA A 228 -13.55 -16.90 2.58
CA ALA A 228 -12.79 -17.85 1.78
C ALA A 228 -12.40 -19.10 2.61
N PRO A 229 -12.46 -20.32 2.02
CA PRO A 229 -12.99 -20.57 0.68
C PRO A 229 -14.53 -20.48 0.66
N CYS A 230 -15.08 -19.83 -0.35
CA CYS A 230 -16.51 -19.82 -0.57
C CYS A 230 -16.99 -21.20 -1.04
N SER A 231 -18.06 -21.75 -0.44
CA SER A 231 -18.62 -23.06 -0.82
C SER A 231 -19.12 -23.09 -2.28
N ALA A 232 -19.48 -21.93 -2.84
CA ALA A 232 -19.86 -21.78 -4.25
C ALA A 232 -18.66 -21.41 -5.16
N GLY A 233 -17.43 -21.38 -4.65
CA GLY A 233 -16.24 -21.01 -5.42
C GLY A 233 -16.12 -19.53 -5.78
N ILE A 234 -16.98 -18.67 -5.24
CA ILE A 234 -16.99 -17.23 -5.56
C ILE A 234 -15.81 -16.53 -4.88
N GLN A 235 -15.08 -15.77 -5.64
CA GLN A 235 -14.04 -14.88 -5.11
C GLN A 235 -14.67 -13.56 -4.58
N ILE A 236 -15.36 -13.65 -3.45
CA ILE A 236 -16.17 -12.58 -2.88
C ILE A 236 -15.40 -11.23 -2.77
N PRO A 237 -14.14 -11.17 -2.29
CA PRO A 237 -13.40 -9.91 -2.26
C PRO A 237 -13.19 -9.28 -3.64
N ASN A 238 -13.04 -10.10 -4.68
CA ASN A 238 -12.89 -9.60 -6.06
C ASN A 238 -14.20 -9.05 -6.59
N VAL A 239 -15.35 -9.66 -6.26
CA VAL A 239 -16.67 -9.14 -6.62
C VAL A 239 -16.88 -7.73 -6.04
N PHE A 240 -16.58 -7.53 -4.75
CA PHE A 240 -16.64 -6.21 -4.11
C PHE A 240 -15.65 -5.20 -4.70
N LEU A 241 -14.49 -5.66 -5.18
CA LEU A 241 -13.54 -4.80 -5.87
C LEU A 241 -14.12 -4.30 -7.20
N MET A 242 -14.77 -5.19 -7.99
CA MET A 242 -15.43 -4.81 -9.25
C MET A 242 -16.63 -3.88 -9.01
N GLU A 243 -17.41 -4.14 -7.95
CA GLU A 243 -18.46 -3.22 -7.52
C GLU A 243 -17.89 -1.82 -7.24
N GLY A 244 -16.76 -1.73 -6.54
CA GLY A 244 -16.08 -0.47 -6.29
C GLY A 244 -15.67 0.25 -7.57
N TYR A 245 -15.13 -0.45 -8.55
CA TYR A 245 -14.82 0.13 -9.86
C TYR A 245 -16.05 0.69 -10.55
N LEU A 246 -17.19 -0.02 -10.47
CA LEU A 246 -18.45 0.41 -11.08
C LEU A 246 -19.05 1.61 -10.36
N LEU A 247 -19.27 1.49 -9.04
CA LEU A 247 -20.10 2.42 -8.28
C LEU A 247 -19.33 3.66 -7.77
N ARG A 248 -18.07 3.50 -7.41
CA ARG A 248 -17.25 4.58 -6.81
C ARG A 248 -16.35 5.29 -7.80
N TYR A 249 -15.81 4.55 -8.78
CA TYR A 249 -14.84 5.13 -9.73
C TYR A 249 -15.44 5.40 -11.12
N GLY A 250 -16.69 5.00 -11.39
CA GLY A 250 -17.30 5.15 -12.71
C GLY A 250 -16.63 4.38 -13.83
N LEU A 251 -15.82 3.37 -13.50
CA LEU A 251 -15.06 2.55 -14.46
C LEU A 251 -15.91 1.35 -14.94
N GLU A 252 -17.06 1.63 -15.54
CA GLU A 252 -18.05 0.61 -15.90
C GLU A 252 -17.48 -0.49 -16.82
N ASP A 253 -16.85 -0.12 -17.92
CA ASP A 253 -16.30 -1.10 -18.88
C ASP A 253 -15.21 -1.96 -18.24
N TRP A 254 -14.36 -1.35 -17.41
CA TRP A 254 -13.32 -2.03 -16.67
C TRP A 254 -13.89 -3.01 -15.63
N ALA A 255 -14.90 -2.58 -14.89
CA ALA A 255 -15.58 -3.41 -13.91
C ALA A 255 -16.26 -4.62 -14.58
N ARG A 256 -16.99 -4.38 -15.66
CA ARG A 256 -17.69 -5.43 -16.45
C ARG A 256 -16.71 -6.43 -17.06
N ALA A 257 -15.63 -5.97 -17.67
CA ALA A 257 -14.63 -6.84 -18.28
C ALA A 257 -13.96 -7.76 -17.24
N ARG A 258 -13.57 -7.21 -16.09
CA ARG A 258 -12.94 -7.98 -15.01
C ARG A 258 -13.92 -8.92 -14.31
N TYR A 259 -15.16 -8.49 -14.07
CA TYR A 259 -16.19 -9.37 -13.52
C TYR A 259 -16.49 -10.52 -14.50
N GLY A 260 -16.57 -10.21 -15.80
CA GLY A 260 -16.75 -11.21 -16.86
C GLY A 260 -15.65 -12.26 -16.93
N ALA A 261 -14.42 -11.91 -16.54
CA ALA A 261 -13.26 -12.80 -16.51
C ALA A 261 -13.17 -13.71 -15.28
N LEU A 262 -14.02 -13.52 -14.26
CA LEU A 262 -14.07 -14.42 -13.10
C LEU A 262 -14.59 -15.80 -13.53
N GLU A 263 -13.92 -16.87 -13.06
CA GLU A 263 -14.35 -18.26 -13.32
C GLU A 263 -15.74 -18.54 -12.76
N VAL A 264 -16.00 -18.08 -11.53
CA VAL A 264 -17.28 -18.20 -10.86
C VAL A 264 -17.83 -16.82 -10.56
N LYS A 265 -19.03 -16.55 -11.05
CA LYS A 265 -19.72 -15.26 -10.87
C LYS A 265 -20.72 -15.36 -9.72
N ALA A 266 -20.86 -14.27 -8.96
CA ALA A 266 -21.99 -14.10 -8.07
C ALA A 266 -23.24 -13.86 -8.92
N SER A 267 -24.24 -14.70 -8.80
CA SER A 267 -25.52 -14.57 -9.53
C SER A 267 -26.50 -13.66 -8.77
#